data_631dc4de8bd70d5e4d301633f5266ca4
#
_entry.id   631dc4de8bd70d5e4d301633f5266ca4
#
_cell.length_a   1.000
_cell.length_b   1.000
_cell.length_c   1.000
_cell.angle_alpha   90.00
_cell.angle_beta   90.00
_cell.angle_gamma   90.00
#
_symmetry.space_group_name_H-M   'P 1'
#
loop_
_entity.id
_entity.type
_entity.pdbx_description
1 polymer ?
#
loop_
_entity_poly.entity_id
_entity_poly.type
_entity_poly.pdbx_seq_one_letter_code
_entity_poly.pdbx_strand_id
1 'polypeptide(L)'
;MNGNLQDIMTRDVQAVRHDTTLRQVAAMMRESEIGDVLVNDDKGALLGILTDRDLVIRGVAEGCDPDSTTVGEICTRSPVQLGPDATVDEAAQVMRDRAIRRIPVVRDGTTLGIVSIGDLARVKDPSSALAQISAAPCNN
;
A
#
# COMPACT_ATOMS: atom_id res chain seq x y z
N MET A 1 23.06 4.69 -10.16
CA MET A 1 22.80 3.27 -10.05
C MET A 1 21.41 3.06 -9.45
N ASN A 2 20.62 2.28 -10.11
CA ASN A 2 19.30 1.96 -9.60
C ASN A 2 19.45 0.85 -8.57
N GLY A 3 19.09 1.12 -7.32
CA GLY A 3 19.09 0.12 -6.30
C GLY A 3 18.00 -0.92 -6.50
N ASN A 4 17.91 -1.83 -5.59
CA ASN A 4 16.77 -2.75 -5.54
C ASN A 4 15.67 -2.17 -4.64
N LEU A 5 14.53 -2.84 -4.60
CA LEU A 5 13.37 -2.33 -3.87
C LEU A 5 13.63 -2.21 -2.37
N GLN A 6 14.48 -3.07 -1.82
CA GLN A 6 14.83 -3.02 -0.41
C GLN A 6 15.42 -1.66 -0.02
N ASP A 7 16.13 -1.01 -0.94
CA ASP A 7 16.80 0.26 -0.66
C ASP A 7 15.88 1.46 -0.71
N ILE A 8 14.75 1.35 -1.41
CA ILE A 8 13.88 2.51 -1.66
C ILE A 8 12.47 2.37 -1.09
N MET A 9 12.07 1.19 -0.65
CA MET A 9 10.72 0.96 -0.14
C MET A 9 10.47 1.72 1.16
N THR A 10 9.19 1.99 1.43
CA THR A 10 8.75 2.50 2.71
C THR A 10 8.57 1.32 3.66
N ARG A 11 9.25 1.35 4.81
CA ARG A 11 9.27 0.23 5.75
C ARG A 11 8.20 0.31 6.84
N ASP A 12 7.82 1.51 7.24
CA ASP A 12 6.87 1.72 8.33
C ASP A 12 5.43 1.65 7.84
N VAL A 13 5.07 0.50 7.25
CA VAL A 13 3.75 0.31 6.68
C VAL A 13 2.84 -0.28 7.75
N GLN A 14 1.69 0.34 7.94
CA GLN A 14 0.68 -0.15 8.88
C GLN A 14 0.00 -1.39 8.30
N ALA A 15 -0.20 -2.38 9.16
CA ALA A 15 -0.90 -3.60 8.80
C ALA A 15 -2.01 -3.86 9.81
N VAL A 16 -3.13 -4.39 9.34
CA VAL A 16 -4.27 -4.75 10.18
C VAL A 16 -4.72 -6.16 9.85
N ARG A 17 -5.39 -6.81 10.81
CA ARG A 17 -6.00 -8.11 10.56
C ARG A 17 -7.24 -7.95 9.68
N HIS A 18 -7.57 -8.99 8.96
CA HIS A 18 -8.70 -8.99 8.04
C HIS A 18 -10.04 -8.75 8.74
N ASP A 19 -10.15 -9.03 10.03
CA ASP A 19 -11.38 -8.85 10.80
C ASP A 19 -11.50 -7.47 11.45
N THR A 20 -10.58 -6.56 11.18
CA THR A 20 -10.69 -5.17 11.61
C THR A 20 -11.86 -4.52 10.88
N THR A 21 -12.67 -3.74 11.61
CA THR A 21 -13.84 -3.07 11.00
C THR A 21 -13.42 -1.86 10.17
N LEU A 22 -14.31 -1.44 9.26
CA LEU A 22 -14.04 -0.25 8.44
C LEU A 22 -13.86 0.98 9.32
N ARG A 23 -14.66 1.12 10.39
CA ARG A 23 -14.53 2.26 11.30
C ARG A 23 -13.18 2.28 11.99
N GLN A 24 -12.70 1.13 12.43
CA GLN A 24 -11.41 1.03 13.11
C GLN A 24 -10.26 1.42 12.20
N VAL A 25 -10.28 0.94 10.95
CA VAL A 25 -9.22 1.26 10.01
C VAL A 25 -9.29 2.73 9.56
N ALA A 26 -10.51 3.27 9.40
CA ALA A 26 -10.67 4.67 9.06
C ALA A 26 -10.10 5.58 10.16
N ALA A 27 -10.34 5.23 11.43
CA ALA A 27 -9.79 5.96 12.57
C ALA A 27 -8.25 5.88 12.57
N MET A 28 -7.69 4.72 12.29
CA MET A 28 -6.23 4.53 12.18
C MET A 28 -5.65 5.42 11.08
N MET A 29 -6.28 5.43 9.91
CA MET A 29 -5.84 6.26 8.78
C MET A 29 -5.85 7.75 9.15
N ARG A 30 -6.90 8.19 9.86
CA ARG A 30 -7.01 9.57 10.31
C ARG A 30 -5.88 9.92 11.29
N GLU A 31 -5.66 9.07 12.28
CA GLU A 31 -4.68 9.33 13.34
C GLU A 31 -3.24 9.25 12.84
N SER A 32 -2.97 8.34 11.91
CA SER A 32 -1.63 8.14 11.35
C SER A 32 -1.40 8.93 10.07
N GLU A 33 -2.42 9.62 9.56
CA GLU A 33 -2.36 10.41 8.33
C GLU A 33 -1.86 9.59 7.14
N ILE A 34 -2.41 8.38 7.00
CA ILE A 34 -2.06 7.44 5.92
C ILE A 34 -3.29 7.10 5.10
N GLY A 35 -3.07 6.77 3.85
CA GLY A 35 -4.13 6.44 2.88
C GLY A 35 -4.16 4.98 2.46
N ASP A 36 -3.28 4.15 3.00
CA ASP A 36 -3.27 2.71 2.70
C ASP A 36 -2.79 1.91 3.89
N VAL A 37 -3.27 0.68 3.99
CA VAL A 37 -2.83 -0.28 4.99
C VAL A 37 -2.75 -1.66 4.33
N LEU A 38 -1.88 -2.50 4.86
CA LEU A 38 -1.84 -3.91 4.50
C LEU A 38 -2.87 -4.66 5.33
N VAL A 39 -3.48 -5.66 4.72
CA VAL A 39 -4.45 -6.52 5.39
C VAL A 39 -3.86 -7.92 5.47
N ASN A 40 -3.75 -8.45 6.67
CA ASN A 40 -3.18 -9.76 6.92
C ASN A 40 -4.25 -10.78 7.30
N ASP A 41 -3.98 -12.04 6.97
CA ASP A 41 -4.81 -13.15 7.39
C ASP A 41 -4.51 -13.53 8.86
N ASP A 42 -5.16 -14.60 9.34
CA ASP A 42 -4.99 -15.06 10.72
C ASP A 42 -3.58 -15.50 11.05
N LYS A 43 -2.80 -15.85 10.05
CA LYS A 43 -1.40 -16.31 10.23
C LYS A 43 -0.39 -15.19 10.05
N GLY A 44 -0.86 -13.98 9.81
CA GLY A 44 0.02 -12.83 9.59
C GLY A 44 0.53 -12.71 8.16
N ALA A 45 0.06 -13.56 7.24
CA ALA A 45 0.43 -13.46 5.84
C ALA A 45 -0.38 -12.38 5.14
N LEU A 46 0.20 -11.78 4.12
CA LEU A 46 -0.46 -10.71 3.37
C LEU A 46 -1.68 -11.25 2.62
N LEU A 47 -2.85 -10.72 2.96
CA LEU A 47 -4.12 -11.04 2.29
C LEU A 47 -4.44 -10.02 1.19
N GLY A 48 -4.20 -8.75 1.46
CA GLY A 48 -4.54 -7.70 0.51
C GLY A 48 -4.07 -6.33 0.95
N ILE A 49 -4.45 -5.33 0.16
CA ILE A 49 -4.21 -3.92 0.44
C ILE A 49 -5.55 -3.21 0.49
N LEU A 50 -5.70 -2.30 1.44
CA LEU A 50 -6.87 -1.44 1.55
C LEU A 50 -6.43 0.02 1.47
N THR A 51 -7.10 0.78 0.62
CA THR A 51 -6.84 2.23 0.49
C THR A 51 -8.04 3.01 1.01
N ASP A 52 -7.84 4.31 1.27
CA ASP A 52 -8.93 5.21 1.62
C ASP A 52 -9.96 5.28 0.48
N ARG A 53 -9.52 5.16 -0.77
CA ARG A 53 -10.44 5.07 -1.91
C ARG A 53 -11.33 3.83 -1.80
N ASP A 54 -10.78 2.69 -1.39
CA ASP A 54 -11.57 1.46 -1.20
C ASP A 54 -12.66 1.68 -0.15
N LEU A 55 -12.35 2.38 0.94
CA LEU A 55 -13.33 2.69 1.97
C LEU A 55 -14.51 3.48 1.41
N VAL A 56 -14.23 4.45 0.54
CA VAL A 56 -15.28 5.27 -0.07
C VAL A 56 -16.06 4.48 -1.12
N ILE A 57 -15.37 3.83 -2.05
CA ILE A 57 -16.00 3.22 -3.22
C ILE A 57 -16.65 1.87 -2.86
N ARG A 58 -15.96 1.05 -2.07
CA ARG A 58 -16.45 -0.29 -1.75
C ARG A 58 -17.15 -0.36 -0.39
N GLY A 59 -16.91 0.62 0.47
CA GLY A 59 -17.56 0.71 1.77
C GLY A 59 -18.77 1.63 1.75
N VAL A 60 -18.51 2.93 1.66
CA VAL A 60 -19.59 3.94 1.76
C VAL A 60 -20.55 3.85 0.58
N ALA A 61 -20.05 3.80 -0.65
CA ALA A 61 -20.92 3.78 -1.84
C ALA A 61 -21.78 2.53 -1.94
N GLU A 62 -21.29 1.41 -1.41
CA GLU A 62 -22.04 0.15 -1.40
C GLU A 62 -22.98 0.03 -0.19
N GLY A 63 -23.03 1.03 0.68
CA GLY A 63 -23.92 1.03 1.83
C GLY A 63 -23.51 0.11 2.96
N CYS A 64 -22.22 -0.22 3.05
CA CYS A 64 -21.74 -1.09 4.11
C CYS A 64 -21.81 -0.41 5.48
N ASP A 65 -22.16 -1.18 6.50
CA ASP A 65 -22.11 -0.70 7.88
C ASP A 65 -20.65 -0.70 8.34
N PRO A 66 -20.08 0.48 8.66
CA PRO A 66 -18.66 0.55 9.04
C PRO A 66 -18.35 -0.15 10.37
N ASP A 67 -19.34 -0.39 11.21
CA ASP A 67 -19.12 -1.03 12.51
C ASP A 67 -19.17 -2.56 12.43
N SER A 68 -19.69 -3.13 11.36
CA SER A 68 -19.80 -4.58 11.20
C SER A 68 -19.08 -5.12 9.97
N THR A 69 -18.86 -4.32 8.95
CA THR A 69 -18.12 -4.74 7.77
C THR A 69 -16.62 -4.72 8.06
N THR A 70 -15.91 -5.76 7.65
CA THR A 70 -14.46 -5.88 7.91
C THR A 70 -13.64 -5.50 6.69
N VAL A 71 -12.38 -5.13 6.96
CA VAL A 71 -11.47 -4.75 5.88
C VAL A 71 -11.19 -5.92 4.94
N GLY A 72 -11.21 -7.14 5.45
CA GLY A 72 -11.03 -8.34 4.62
C GLY A 72 -12.10 -8.51 3.56
N GLU A 73 -13.30 -7.97 3.79
CA GLU A 73 -14.42 -8.07 2.86
C GLU A 73 -14.28 -7.13 1.68
N ILE A 74 -13.59 -6.00 1.85
CA ILE A 74 -13.53 -4.97 0.80
C ILE A 74 -12.14 -4.69 0.27
N CYS A 75 -11.08 -5.24 0.88
CA CYS A 75 -9.71 -4.99 0.41
C CYS A 75 -9.48 -5.63 -0.96
N THR A 76 -8.46 -5.12 -1.67
CA THR A 76 -7.99 -5.76 -2.89
C THR A 76 -7.15 -6.96 -2.50
N ARG A 77 -7.66 -8.16 -2.81
CA ARG A 77 -7.02 -9.42 -2.43
C ARG A 77 -5.95 -9.83 -3.42
N SER A 78 -5.01 -10.65 -2.94
CA SER A 78 -3.92 -11.21 -3.76
C SER A 78 -3.18 -10.12 -4.53
N PRO A 79 -2.69 -9.07 -3.85
CA PRO A 79 -2.03 -7.98 -4.55
C PRO A 79 -0.76 -8.49 -5.25
N VAL A 80 -0.38 -7.83 -6.33
CA VAL A 80 0.88 -8.09 -6.98
C VAL A 80 2.00 -7.79 -5.98
N GLN A 81 2.97 -8.70 -5.88
CA GLN A 81 4.09 -8.60 -4.95
C GLN A 81 5.41 -8.73 -5.68
N LEU A 82 6.44 -8.10 -5.15
CA LEU A 82 7.81 -8.28 -5.63
C LEU A 82 8.73 -8.56 -4.44
N GLY A 83 9.85 -9.20 -4.69
CA GLY A 83 10.84 -9.44 -3.66
C GLY A 83 11.73 -8.23 -3.43
N PRO A 84 12.47 -8.20 -2.31
CA PRO A 84 13.33 -7.06 -1.98
C PRO A 84 14.52 -6.89 -2.96
N ASP A 85 14.88 -7.96 -3.65
CA ASP A 85 15.98 -7.95 -4.62
C ASP A 85 15.53 -7.56 -6.02
N ALA A 86 14.23 -7.36 -6.24
CA ALA A 86 13.72 -6.87 -7.51
C ALA A 86 14.25 -5.45 -7.76
N THR A 87 14.42 -5.12 -9.04
CA THR A 87 14.98 -3.82 -9.41
C THR A 87 13.90 -2.76 -9.50
N VAL A 88 14.33 -1.50 -9.45
CA VAL A 88 13.44 -0.35 -9.68
C VAL A 88 12.78 -0.45 -11.06
N ASP A 89 13.51 -0.89 -12.08
CA ASP A 89 12.98 -1.03 -13.43
C ASP A 89 11.90 -2.12 -13.51
N GLU A 90 12.10 -3.24 -12.81
CA GLU A 90 11.09 -4.30 -12.74
C GLU A 90 9.80 -3.79 -12.09
N ALA A 91 9.92 -3.03 -10.99
CA ALA A 91 8.77 -2.46 -10.33
C ALA A 91 8.03 -1.47 -11.24
N ALA A 92 8.76 -0.62 -11.94
CA ALA A 92 8.17 0.33 -12.88
C ALA A 92 7.42 -0.39 -13.99
N GLN A 93 7.98 -1.49 -14.49
CA GLN A 93 7.35 -2.27 -15.54
C GLN A 93 6.04 -2.89 -15.04
N VAL A 94 6.04 -3.45 -13.84
CA VAL A 94 4.84 -4.07 -13.25
C VAL A 94 3.76 -3.01 -13.03
N MET A 95 4.13 -1.85 -12.50
CA MET A 95 3.17 -0.76 -12.28
C MET A 95 2.52 -0.32 -13.59
N ARG A 96 3.31 -0.22 -14.65
CA ARG A 96 2.82 0.17 -15.97
C ARG A 96 1.90 -0.90 -16.56
N ASP A 97 2.32 -2.16 -16.50
CA ASP A 97 1.58 -3.27 -17.12
C ASP A 97 0.28 -3.56 -16.38
N ARG A 98 0.25 -3.36 -15.08
CA ARG A 98 -0.92 -3.65 -14.24
C ARG A 98 -1.72 -2.41 -13.87
N ALA A 99 -1.26 -1.22 -14.28
CA ALA A 99 -1.90 0.06 -13.94
C ALA A 99 -2.08 0.24 -12.43
N ILE A 100 -1.06 -0.13 -11.65
CA ILE A 100 -1.06 -0.01 -10.20
C ILE A 100 0.03 0.96 -9.76
N ARG A 101 -0.12 1.52 -8.56
CA ARG A 101 0.77 2.57 -8.06
C ARG A 101 1.52 2.17 -6.79
N ARG A 102 1.23 1.00 -6.24
CA ARG A 102 1.87 0.49 -5.03
C ARG A 102 2.07 -1.00 -5.17
N ILE A 103 3.22 -1.48 -4.71
CA ILE A 103 3.54 -2.91 -4.74
C ILE A 103 4.12 -3.29 -3.38
N PRO A 104 3.53 -4.25 -2.67
CA PRO A 104 4.15 -4.80 -1.46
C PRO A 104 5.46 -5.51 -1.79
N VAL A 105 6.45 -5.32 -0.95
CA VAL A 105 7.74 -6.00 -1.04
C VAL A 105 7.73 -7.12 -0.02
N VAL A 106 7.81 -8.36 -0.48
CA VAL A 106 7.58 -9.55 0.35
C VAL A 106 8.74 -10.53 0.19
N ARG A 107 9.19 -11.08 1.29
CA ARG A 107 10.18 -12.18 1.32
C ARG A 107 9.63 -13.29 2.21
N ASP A 108 9.53 -14.51 1.65
CA ASP A 108 9.11 -15.70 2.40
C ASP A 108 7.79 -15.50 3.15
N GLY A 109 6.82 -14.85 2.50
CA GLY A 109 5.51 -14.60 3.10
C GLY A 109 5.46 -13.42 4.06
N THR A 110 6.59 -12.78 4.34
CA THR A 110 6.66 -11.63 5.24
C THR A 110 6.77 -10.35 4.43
N THR A 111 5.87 -9.41 4.68
CA THR A 111 5.93 -8.11 4.04
C THR A 111 6.99 -7.25 4.70
N LEU A 112 7.95 -6.77 3.91
CA LEU A 112 9.05 -5.94 4.39
C LEU A 112 8.75 -4.45 4.26
N GLY A 113 7.90 -4.09 3.30
CA GLY A 113 7.56 -2.71 3.04
C GLY A 113 6.67 -2.58 1.81
N ILE A 114 6.47 -1.35 1.38
CA ILE A 114 5.73 -1.03 0.15
C ILE A 114 6.58 -0.08 -0.68
N VAL A 115 6.57 -0.30 -2.00
CA VAL A 115 7.13 0.66 -2.94
C VAL A 115 5.98 1.34 -3.68
N SER A 116 6.05 2.66 -3.79
CA SER A 116 5.03 3.47 -4.47
C SER A 116 5.60 4.11 -5.73
N ILE A 117 4.69 4.63 -6.58
CA ILE A 117 5.09 5.38 -7.76
C ILE A 117 5.97 6.58 -7.37
N GLY A 118 5.69 7.21 -6.22
CA GLY A 118 6.51 8.31 -5.71
C GLY A 118 7.92 7.88 -5.34
N ASP A 119 8.06 6.69 -4.74
CA ASP A 119 9.38 6.14 -4.42
C ASP A 119 10.21 5.93 -5.67
N LEU A 120 9.60 5.40 -6.73
CA LEU A 120 10.29 5.19 -8.01
C LEU A 120 10.69 6.53 -8.64
N ALA A 121 9.81 7.52 -8.58
CA ALA A 121 10.07 8.84 -9.14
C ALA A 121 11.26 9.51 -8.46
N ARG A 122 11.40 9.37 -7.14
CA ARG A 122 12.52 9.95 -6.40
C ARG A 122 13.88 9.36 -6.85
N VAL A 123 13.88 8.10 -7.26
CA VAL A 123 15.10 7.44 -7.75
C VAL A 123 15.37 7.77 -9.21
N LYS A 124 14.34 7.66 -10.07
CA LYS A 124 14.50 7.81 -11.52
C LYS A 124 14.56 9.26 -11.98
N ASP A 125 13.81 10.14 -11.31
CA ASP A 125 13.76 11.56 -11.67
C ASP A 125 13.49 12.39 -10.41
N PRO A 126 14.54 12.60 -9.58
CA PRO A 126 14.38 13.30 -8.31
C PRO A 126 13.90 14.74 -8.43
N SER A 127 14.07 15.37 -9.60
CA SER A 127 13.66 16.75 -9.82
C SER A 127 12.23 16.87 -10.34
N SER A 128 11.56 15.73 -10.61
CA SER A 128 10.18 15.75 -11.11
C SER A 128 9.22 16.31 -10.06
N ALA A 129 8.07 16.82 -10.52
CA ALA A 129 7.02 17.28 -9.62
C ALA A 129 6.54 16.14 -8.71
N LEU A 130 6.37 14.94 -9.27
CA LEU A 130 5.92 13.79 -8.50
C LEU A 130 6.92 13.43 -7.40
N ALA A 131 8.23 13.44 -7.69
CA ALA A 131 9.26 13.12 -6.71
C ALA A 131 9.27 14.16 -5.59
N GLN A 132 9.14 15.43 -5.91
CA GLN A 132 9.13 16.51 -4.92
C GLN A 132 7.91 16.44 -4.03
N ILE A 133 6.74 16.19 -4.58
CA ILE A 133 5.50 16.03 -3.82
C ILE A 133 5.62 14.81 -2.90
N SER A 134 6.14 13.71 -3.41
CA SER A 134 6.30 12.47 -2.66
C SER A 134 7.26 12.61 -1.48
N ALA A 135 8.26 13.47 -1.60
CA ALA A 135 9.24 13.72 -0.54
C ALA A 135 8.74 14.73 0.50
N ALA A 136 7.67 15.48 0.20
CA ALA A 136 7.14 16.48 1.11
C ALA A 136 6.37 15.81 2.26
N PRO A 137 6.30 16.45 3.44
CA PRO A 137 5.45 15.96 4.53
C PRO A 137 3.99 15.90 4.10
N CYS A 138 3.27 14.93 4.64
CA CYS A 138 1.84 14.84 4.42
C CYS A 138 1.14 16.08 4.96
N ASN A 139 0.20 16.62 4.19
CA ASN A 139 -0.55 17.82 4.56
C ASN A 139 -2.03 17.55 4.31
N ASN A 140 -2.75 17.28 5.35
CA ASN A 140 -4.19 17.03 5.28
C ASN A 140 -5.00 18.29 5.45
#